data_8bc74bfefdd604ffb437e12e4dcafbb0
#
_entry.id   8bc74bfefdd604ffb437e12e4dcafbb0
#
_cell.length_a   1.000
_cell.length_b   1.000
_cell.length_c   1.000
_cell.angle_alpha   90.00
_cell.angle_beta   90.00
_cell.angle_gamma   90.00
#
_symmetry.space_group_name_H-M   'P 1'
#
loop_
_entity.id
_entity.type
_entity.pdbx_description
1 polymer ?
#
loop_
_entity_poly.entity_id
_entity_poly.type
_entity_poly.pdbx_seq_one_letter_code
_entity_poly.pdbx_strand_id
1 'polypeptide(L)'
;MRRGHIRIFPSRRGVLCTDFFCHNPALPKENVTLRMKKVSPTIRDVAAEAGVSVATVSKYVNGTQRFSPSVEARLKEAIERLGYRSNPLARSMITGRTRTIGLVILDISNPHFTNVVKGANRVALQHDYTLLLVDTEENQARERSLIEALAQRVDGLIVSTRMPDEEAGWMLDLHKPLVLLRRSPGLPIPSVGIDNRLSTYMLARHLLNLGHTRIAYLGFGPARVNDERIEGARDCLAEAGLTLDVYDAHAPTAEAGERACSRVMLGPQRPQAVICYNDLIALGFMKEAASLGFRLPQDVSVTGVDNVPYGEYAAPALTTVDIQSENMGELAMTKLIDALAGRTDASYSTFEPRLIVRASTAPAA
;
A
#
# COMPACT_ATOMS: atom_id res chain seq x y z
N MET A 1 39.61 -33.60 -20.63
CA MET A 1 39.76 -33.58 -19.16
C MET A 1 41.01 -32.79 -18.79
N ARG A 2 40.89 -31.51 -18.41
CA ARG A 2 41.95 -30.77 -17.71
C ARG A 2 41.23 -29.89 -16.68
N ARG A 3 41.44 -30.20 -15.41
CA ARG A 3 40.96 -29.46 -14.25
C ARG A 3 41.85 -28.20 -14.09
N GLY A 4 41.26 -27.03 -14.20
CA GLY A 4 41.92 -25.76 -13.85
C GLY A 4 41.75 -25.49 -12.34
N HIS A 5 42.86 -25.39 -11.62
CA HIS A 5 42.89 -24.99 -10.21
C HIS A 5 42.81 -23.49 -10.09
N ILE A 6 41.81 -22.99 -9.39
CA ILE A 6 41.71 -21.58 -8.99
C ILE A 6 42.55 -21.42 -7.72
N ARG A 7 43.62 -20.61 -7.77
CA ARG A 7 44.37 -20.13 -6.60
C ARG A 7 43.78 -18.81 -6.15
N ILE A 8 43.24 -18.80 -4.92
CA ILE A 8 42.78 -17.58 -4.24
C ILE A 8 43.95 -17.05 -3.40
N PHE A 9 44.36 -15.80 -3.65
CA PHE A 9 45.27 -15.06 -2.77
C PHE A 9 44.47 -13.99 -2.00
N PRO A 10 44.63 -13.85 -0.68
CA PRO A 10 43.97 -12.80 0.09
C PRO A 10 44.75 -11.48 -0.02
N SER A 11 44.13 -10.41 -0.54
CA SER A 11 44.66 -9.06 -0.46
C SER A 11 44.07 -8.32 0.74
N ARG A 12 44.93 -7.65 1.49
CA ARG A 12 44.62 -6.87 2.67
C ARG A 12 44.04 -5.48 2.34
N ARG A 13 42.95 -5.39 1.63
CA ARG A 13 42.05 -4.20 1.56
C ARG A 13 40.89 -4.58 0.64
N GLY A 14 39.71 -4.69 1.21
CA GLY A 14 38.51 -5.22 0.58
C GLY A 14 37.97 -4.37 -0.58
N VAL A 15 38.51 -4.58 -1.76
CA VAL A 15 37.88 -4.22 -3.03
C VAL A 15 38.17 -5.34 -4.02
N LEU A 16 37.18 -6.14 -4.36
CA LEU A 16 37.25 -7.10 -5.46
C LEU A 16 37.11 -6.34 -6.78
N CYS A 17 38.25 -6.10 -7.46
CA CYS A 17 38.27 -5.78 -8.87
C CYS A 17 38.37 -7.09 -9.66
N THR A 18 37.33 -7.46 -10.38
CA THR A 18 37.39 -8.50 -11.41
C THR A 18 37.97 -7.91 -12.68
N ASP A 19 39.25 -8.19 -12.97
CA ASP A 19 39.89 -7.94 -14.26
C ASP A 19 39.25 -8.81 -15.35
N PHE A 20 38.28 -8.29 -16.06
CA PHE A 20 37.72 -8.93 -17.25
C PHE A 20 37.48 -7.97 -18.41
N PHE A 21 38.26 -6.87 -18.53
CA PHE A 21 38.19 -6.02 -19.71
C PHE A 21 39.55 -5.32 -19.99
N CYS A 22 40.55 -6.08 -20.35
CA CYS A 22 41.74 -5.51 -21.01
C CYS A 22 42.21 -6.47 -22.09
N HIS A 23 41.68 -6.34 -23.30
CA HIS A 23 42.38 -6.52 -24.60
C HIS A 23 41.33 -6.44 -25.73
N ASN A 24 41.01 -5.21 -26.11
CA ASN A 24 40.49 -4.94 -27.45
C ASN A 24 41.10 -3.60 -27.96
N PRO A 25 42.14 -3.62 -28.81
CA PRO A 25 42.77 -2.42 -29.30
C PRO A 25 42.11 -1.99 -30.62
N ALA A 26 40.90 -1.45 -30.61
CA ALA A 26 40.36 -0.71 -31.74
C ALA A 26 38.99 -0.10 -31.44
N LEU A 27 38.94 0.90 -30.56
CA LEU A 27 37.84 1.84 -30.58
C LEU A 27 38.44 3.25 -30.76
N PRO A 28 37.93 4.06 -31.71
CA PRO A 28 38.41 5.44 -31.89
C PRO A 28 38.08 6.23 -30.62
N LYS A 29 39.05 7.03 -30.16
CA LYS A 29 38.84 8.01 -29.07
C LYS A 29 37.90 9.10 -29.60
N GLU A 30 36.61 8.86 -29.56
CA GLU A 30 35.64 9.95 -29.65
C GLU A 30 35.78 10.79 -28.38
N ASN A 31 36.21 12.04 -28.58
CA ASN A 31 36.17 13.06 -27.56
C ASN A 31 34.70 13.20 -27.09
N VAL A 32 34.36 12.57 -25.99
CA VAL A 32 33.13 12.86 -25.27
C VAL A 32 33.28 14.25 -24.66
N THR A 33 32.99 15.25 -25.48
CA THR A 33 32.82 16.62 -25.01
C THR A 33 31.65 16.56 -24.03
N LEU A 34 31.90 16.62 -22.74
CA LEU A 34 30.91 16.82 -21.69
C LEU A 34 30.11 18.07 -22.07
N ARG A 35 28.95 17.87 -22.71
CA ARG A 35 27.99 18.95 -22.96
C ARG A 35 27.69 19.57 -21.60
N MET A 36 28.22 20.79 -21.40
CA MET A 36 27.86 21.61 -20.25
C MET A 36 26.32 21.54 -20.07
N LYS A 37 25.85 21.26 -18.84
CA LYS A 37 24.44 21.24 -18.48
C LYS A 37 23.81 22.51 -19.05
N LYS A 38 22.92 22.36 -20.02
CA LYS A 38 22.09 23.46 -20.51
C LYS A 38 21.32 23.98 -19.28
N VAL A 39 21.63 25.18 -18.83
CA VAL A 39 20.94 25.82 -17.72
C VAL A 39 19.46 25.87 -18.11
N SER A 40 18.60 25.20 -17.34
CA SER A 40 17.18 25.20 -17.64
C SER A 40 16.66 26.65 -17.60
N PRO A 41 15.87 27.07 -18.60
CA PRO A 41 15.36 28.45 -18.64
C PRO A 41 14.56 28.75 -17.37
N THR A 42 14.72 29.98 -16.89
CA THR A 42 14.07 30.47 -15.67
C THR A 42 12.85 31.32 -16.03
N ILE A 43 12.01 31.59 -15.04
CA ILE A 43 10.88 32.51 -15.18
C ILE A 43 11.33 33.93 -15.63
N ARG A 44 12.56 34.32 -15.31
CA ARG A 44 13.16 35.60 -15.72
C ARG A 44 13.45 35.62 -17.21
N ASP A 45 13.90 34.50 -17.77
CA ASP A 45 14.18 34.39 -19.19
C ASP A 45 12.88 34.45 -20.00
N VAL A 46 11.79 33.83 -19.51
CA VAL A 46 10.46 33.95 -20.13
C VAL A 46 9.93 35.39 -20.06
N ALA A 47 10.15 36.09 -18.95
CA ALA A 47 9.72 37.47 -18.78
C ALA A 47 10.45 38.41 -19.76
N ALA A 48 11.77 38.26 -19.90
CA ALA A 48 12.57 38.99 -20.86
C ALA A 48 12.13 38.72 -22.31
N GLU A 49 11.92 37.45 -22.67
CA GLU A 49 11.52 37.02 -24.00
C GLU A 49 10.12 37.53 -24.39
N ALA A 50 9.16 37.44 -23.46
CA ALA A 50 7.79 37.90 -23.71
C ALA A 50 7.61 39.43 -23.55
N GLY A 51 8.64 40.17 -23.09
CA GLY A 51 8.54 41.62 -22.85
C GLY A 51 7.55 41.98 -21.77
N VAL A 52 7.49 41.21 -20.66
CA VAL A 52 6.59 41.42 -19.53
C VAL A 52 7.32 41.31 -18.20
N SER A 53 6.67 41.66 -17.09
CA SER A 53 7.26 41.47 -15.77
C SER A 53 7.26 39.99 -15.34
N VAL A 54 8.21 39.62 -14.47
CA VAL A 54 8.25 38.26 -13.84
C VAL A 54 6.93 37.96 -13.11
N ALA A 55 6.32 38.96 -12.48
CA ALA A 55 5.03 38.80 -11.83
C ALA A 55 3.91 38.45 -12.82
N THR A 56 3.93 39.04 -14.03
CA THR A 56 2.99 38.70 -15.12
C THR A 56 3.14 37.26 -15.57
N VAL A 57 4.39 36.79 -15.81
CA VAL A 57 4.65 35.40 -16.15
C VAL A 57 4.17 34.45 -15.05
N SER A 58 4.50 34.76 -13.79
CA SER A 58 4.07 33.97 -12.63
C SER A 58 2.55 33.84 -12.55
N LYS A 59 1.82 34.91 -12.70
CA LYS A 59 0.34 34.92 -12.67
C LYS A 59 -0.26 34.13 -13.85
N TYR A 60 0.33 34.24 -15.04
CA TYR A 60 -0.10 33.51 -16.22
C TYR A 60 0.12 32.00 -16.05
N VAL A 61 1.33 31.58 -15.66
CA VAL A 61 1.70 30.18 -15.49
C VAL A 61 0.89 29.51 -14.36
N ASN A 62 0.53 30.27 -13.34
CA ASN A 62 -0.29 29.77 -12.21
C ASN A 62 -1.81 29.92 -12.45
N GLY A 63 -2.24 30.48 -13.58
CA GLY A 63 -3.67 30.65 -13.90
C GLY A 63 -4.42 31.62 -12.94
N THR A 64 -3.69 32.46 -12.19
CA THR A 64 -4.28 33.35 -11.17
C THR A 64 -4.83 34.65 -11.73
N GLN A 65 -4.51 34.96 -12.99
CA GLN A 65 -5.01 36.17 -13.68
C GLN A 65 -5.13 35.89 -15.18
N ARG A 66 -6.21 36.37 -15.81
CA ARG A 66 -6.34 36.44 -17.26
C ARG A 66 -5.70 37.72 -17.79
N PHE A 67 -5.13 37.62 -18.98
CA PHE A 67 -4.49 38.73 -19.66
C PHE A 67 -5.16 39.00 -21.02
N SER A 68 -4.80 40.07 -21.70
CA SER A 68 -5.27 40.28 -23.05
C SER A 68 -4.77 39.21 -23.98
N PRO A 69 -5.51 38.85 -25.07
CA PRO A 69 -5.10 37.81 -26.00
C PRO A 69 -3.69 38.01 -26.57
N SER A 70 -3.27 39.26 -26.79
CA SER A 70 -1.94 39.60 -27.29
C SER A 70 -0.83 39.28 -26.27
N VAL A 71 -1.08 39.51 -24.98
CA VAL A 71 -0.12 39.17 -23.92
C VAL A 71 -0.05 37.66 -23.72
N GLU A 72 -1.19 36.98 -23.69
CA GLU A 72 -1.21 35.51 -23.58
C GLU A 72 -0.49 34.81 -24.74
N ALA A 73 -0.67 35.30 -25.98
CA ALA A 73 0.03 34.77 -27.16
C ALA A 73 1.56 34.89 -27.01
N ARG A 74 2.06 36.10 -26.63
CA ARG A 74 3.50 36.30 -26.39
C ARG A 74 4.07 35.41 -25.28
N LEU A 75 3.33 35.25 -24.18
CA LEU A 75 3.73 34.39 -23.08
C LEU A 75 3.81 32.92 -23.50
N LYS A 76 2.80 32.46 -24.25
CA LYS A 76 2.77 31.09 -24.75
C LYS A 76 3.92 30.81 -25.71
N GLU A 77 4.18 31.69 -26.67
CA GLU A 77 5.29 31.59 -27.62
C GLU A 77 6.65 31.59 -26.91
N ALA A 78 6.86 32.48 -25.94
CA ALA A 78 8.10 32.54 -25.17
C ALA A 78 8.34 31.24 -24.36
N ILE A 79 7.30 30.70 -23.72
CA ILE A 79 7.36 29.45 -22.95
C ILE A 79 7.73 28.27 -23.88
N GLU A 80 7.07 28.16 -25.04
CA GLU A 80 7.30 27.09 -26.02
C GLU A 80 8.72 27.17 -26.61
N ARG A 81 9.14 28.37 -27.03
CA ARG A 81 10.45 28.62 -27.64
C ARG A 81 11.64 28.33 -26.70
N LEU A 82 11.49 28.72 -25.44
CA LEU A 82 12.51 28.46 -24.41
C LEU A 82 12.44 27.05 -23.84
N GLY A 83 11.36 26.31 -24.07
CA GLY A 83 11.09 25.04 -23.40
C GLY A 83 10.97 25.17 -21.89
N TYR A 84 10.47 26.33 -21.43
CA TYR A 84 10.34 26.60 -20.01
C TYR A 84 9.30 25.68 -19.39
N ARG A 85 9.68 25.06 -18.29
CA ARG A 85 8.75 24.31 -17.42
C ARG A 85 8.76 24.94 -16.03
N SER A 86 7.59 25.23 -15.50
CA SER A 86 7.45 25.71 -14.14
C SER A 86 8.17 24.78 -13.16
N ASN A 87 9.07 25.34 -12.36
CA ASN A 87 9.72 24.56 -11.31
C ASN A 87 8.74 24.32 -10.15
N PRO A 88 8.35 23.05 -9.87
CA PRO A 88 7.41 22.75 -8.79
C PRO A 88 7.89 23.26 -7.41
N LEU A 89 9.22 23.20 -7.16
CA LEU A 89 9.81 23.71 -5.91
C LEU A 89 9.66 25.21 -5.78
N ALA A 90 9.90 25.98 -6.86
CA ALA A 90 9.71 27.42 -6.83
C ALA A 90 8.22 27.80 -6.64
N ARG A 91 7.32 27.02 -7.24
CA ARG A 91 5.88 27.19 -7.06
C ARG A 91 5.47 26.91 -5.61
N SER A 92 5.96 25.81 -5.02
CA SER A 92 5.62 25.46 -3.63
C SER A 92 6.10 26.51 -2.63
N MET A 93 7.24 27.15 -2.86
CA MET A 93 7.72 28.28 -2.04
C MET A 93 6.80 29.51 -2.10
N ILE A 94 6.15 29.75 -3.23
CA ILE A 94 5.25 30.89 -3.42
C ILE A 94 3.83 30.59 -2.89
N THR A 95 3.33 29.38 -3.15
CA THR A 95 1.95 28.99 -2.84
C THR A 95 1.79 28.34 -1.48
N GLY A 96 2.90 27.91 -0.84
CA GLY A 96 2.89 27.10 0.37
C GLY A 96 2.36 25.67 0.15
N ARG A 97 2.15 25.26 -1.11
CA ARG A 97 1.59 23.94 -1.45
C ARG A 97 2.50 23.19 -2.40
N THR A 98 2.78 21.92 -2.05
CA THR A 98 3.64 21.02 -2.85
C THR A 98 2.88 20.32 -3.97
N ARG A 99 1.55 20.28 -3.92
CA ARG A 99 0.68 19.47 -4.79
C ARG A 99 1.06 17.98 -4.73
N THR A 100 1.50 17.55 -3.55
CA THR A 100 1.88 16.16 -3.28
C THR A 100 1.16 15.67 -2.04
N ILE A 101 0.62 14.47 -2.10
CA ILE A 101 -0.01 13.76 -0.97
C ILE A 101 0.90 12.59 -0.60
N GLY A 102 1.12 12.40 0.68
CA GLY A 102 1.79 11.21 1.21
C GLY A 102 0.79 10.07 1.43
N LEU A 103 1.14 8.89 0.97
CA LEU A 103 0.40 7.67 1.26
C LEU A 103 1.35 6.67 1.92
N VAL A 104 1.07 6.33 3.17
CA VAL A 104 1.82 5.33 3.93
C VAL A 104 1.05 4.03 3.92
N ILE A 105 1.70 2.97 3.48
CA ILE A 105 1.17 1.61 3.46
C ILE A 105 2.07 0.69 4.29
N LEU A 106 1.56 -0.49 4.62
CA LEU A 106 2.27 -1.45 5.47
C LEU A 106 3.14 -2.42 4.69
N ASP A 107 2.72 -2.83 3.49
CA ASP A 107 3.46 -3.76 2.63
C ASP A 107 3.00 -3.62 1.17
N ILE A 108 3.87 -3.14 0.30
CA ILE A 108 3.57 -2.98 -1.13
C ILE A 108 3.41 -4.32 -1.86
N SER A 109 3.94 -5.40 -1.29
CA SER A 109 3.80 -6.75 -1.88
C SER A 109 2.40 -7.33 -1.69
N ASN A 110 1.62 -6.82 -0.73
CA ASN A 110 0.22 -7.21 -0.54
C ASN A 110 -0.71 -6.43 -1.50
N PRO A 111 -1.42 -7.10 -2.43
CA PRO A 111 -2.32 -6.45 -3.39
C PRO A 111 -3.45 -5.62 -2.76
N HIS A 112 -3.83 -5.89 -1.51
CA HIS A 112 -4.74 -5.03 -0.76
C HIS A 112 -4.26 -3.57 -0.78
N PHE A 113 -2.99 -3.34 -0.40
CA PHE A 113 -2.44 -1.99 -0.35
C PHE A 113 -2.23 -1.39 -1.73
N THR A 114 -1.82 -2.17 -2.73
CA THR A 114 -1.69 -1.65 -4.10
C THR A 114 -3.04 -1.25 -4.71
N ASN A 115 -4.14 -1.91 -4.35
CA ASN A 115 -5.50 -1.50 -4.72
C ASN A 115 -5.90 -0.20 -4.00
N VAL A 116 -5.57 -0.03 -2.72
CA VAL A 116 -5.76 1.25 -2.00
C VAL A 116 -4.99 2.38 -2.70
N VAL A 117 -3.72 2.15 -3.05
CA VAL A 117 -2.90 3.13 -3.80
C VAL A 117 -3.57 3.50 -5.12
N LYS A 118 -4.08 2.51 -5.86
CA LYS A 118 -4.74 2.72 -7.16
C LYS A 118 -5.99 3.59 -7.02
N GLY A 119 -6.85 3.32 -6.03
CA GLY A 119 -8.04 4.12 -5.76
C GLY A 119 -7.69 5.55 -5.35
N ALA A 120 -6.76 5.71 -4.40
CA ALA A 120 -6.28 7.01 -3.95
C ALA A 120 -5.66 7.84 -5.10
N ASN A 121 -4.84 7.20 -5.95
CA ASN A 121 -4.20 7.87 -7.08
C ASN A 121 -5.21 8.36 -8.12
N ARG A 122 -6.29 7.61 -8.37
CA ARG A 122 -7.36 8.03 -9.30
C ARG A 122 -7.96 9.37 -8.89
N VAL A 123 -8.30 9.54 -7.62
CA VAL A 123 -8.86 10.77 -7.08
C VAL A 123 -7.80 11.88 -7.01
N ALA A 124 -6.56 11.56 -6.60
CA ALA A 124 -5.46 12.54 -6.56
C ALA A 124 -5.24 13.21 -7.92
N LEU A 125 -5.21 12.43 -9.01
CA LEU A 125 -5.03 12.93 -10.37
C LEU A 125 -6.17 13.84 -10.82
N GLN A 126 -7.42 13.59 -10.41
CA GLN A 126 -8.57 14.46 -10.70
C GLN A 126 -8.45 15.84 -10.06
N HIS A 127 -7.64 15.94 -8.99
CA HIS A 127 -7.42 17.18 -8.24
C HIS A 127 -6.00 17.76 -8.41
N ASP A 128 -5.26 17.33 -9.45
CA ASP A 128 -3.89 17.78 -9.76
C ASP A 128 -2.90 17.53 -8.62
N TYR A 129 -3.06 16.43 -7.88
CA TYR A 129 -2.10 15.96 -6.89
C TYR A 129 -1.30 14.77 -7.38
N THR A 130 -0.05 14.67 -6.92
CA THR A 130 0.82 13.51 -7.11
C THR A 130 0.92 12.74 -5.79
N LEU A 131 0.95 11.40 -5.84
CA LEU A 131 1.20 10.58 -4.67
C LEU A 131 2.71 10.36 -4.45
N LEU A 132 3.13 10.47 -3.21
CA LEU A 132 4.42 10.01 -2.71
C LEU A 132 4.16 8.85 -1.76
N LEU A 133 4.56 7.64 -2.18
CA LEU A 133 4.33 6.41 -1.44
C LEU A 133 5.48 6.13 -0.49
N VAL A 134 5.13 5.68 0.72
CA VAL A 134 6.06 5.12 1.70
C VAL A 134 5.54 3.76 2.13
N ASP A 135 6.39 2.75 2.01
CA ASP A 135 6.16 1.39 2.51
C ASP A 135 6.91 1.22 3.84
N THR A 136 6.22 0.79 4.89
CA THR A 136 6.82 0.57 6.21
C THR A 136 7.35 -0.85 6.40
N GLU A 137 7.11 -1.74 5.43
CA GLU A 137 7.53 -3.15 5.48
C GLU A 137 7.02 -3.88 6.75
N GLU A 138 5.81 -3.57 7.22
CA GLU A 138 5.22 -4.04 8.49
C GLU A 138 6.11 -3.74 9.73
N ASN A 139 7.02 -2.78 9.63
CA ASN A 139 7.97 -2.44 10.69
C ASN A 139 7.46 -1.24 11.53
N GLN A 140 6.72 -1.53 12.59
CA GLN A 140 6.15 -0.52 13.48
C GLN A 140 7.20 0.45 14.06
N ALA A 141 8.41 -0.03 14.35
CA ALA A 141 9.48 0.81 14.92
C ALA A 141 9.94 1.91 13.94
N ARG A 142 9.75 1.74 12.64
CA ARG A 142 10.09 2.73 11.61
C ARG A 142 8.94 3.64 11.22
N GLU A 143 7.69 3.27 11.52
CA GLU A 143 6.51 4.00 11.05
C GLU A 143 6.59 5.49 11.39
N ARG A 144 6.86 5.84 12.65
CA ARG A 144 6.91 7.23 13.10
C ARG A 144 7.92 8.07 12.31
N SER A 145 9.17 7.62 12.23
CA SER A 145 10.23 8.37 11.55
C SER A 145 9.96 8.54 10.05
N LEU A 146 9.36 7.54 9.39
CA LEU A 146 8.99 7.59 7.98
C LEU A 146 7.82 8.55 7.75
N ILE A 147 6.80 8.53 8.60
CA ILE A 147 5.64 9.43 8.53
C ILE A 147 6.08 10.88 8.76
N GLU A 148 6.91 11.15 9.79
CA GLU A 148 7.45 12.49 10.07
C GLU A 148 8.27 13.02 8.89
N ALA A 149 9.15 12.20 8.29
CA ALA A 149 9.96 12.57 7.13
C ALA A 149 9.10 12.84 5.89
N LEU A 150 8.02 12.07 5.69
CA LEU A 150 7.07 12.25 4.59
C LEU A 150 6.26 13.55 4.79
N ALA A 151 5.80 13.83 6.01
CA ALA A 151 5.00 15.00 6.34
C ALA A 151 5.69 16.33 5.97
N GLN A 152 7.03 16.37 5.99
CA GLN A 152 7.80 17.56 5.59
C GLN A 152 7.72 17.86 4.07
N ARG A 153 7.28 16.91 3.26
CA ARG A 153 7.37 16.96 1.78
C ARG A 153 6.00 17.04 1.10
N VAL A 154 4.91 16.91 1.85
CA VAL A 154 3.56 16.75 1.31
C VAL A 154 2.58 17.75 1.93
N ASP A 155 1.44 17.94 1.28
CA ASP A 155 0.38 18.85 1.75
C ASP A 155 -0.55 18.14 2.76
N GLY A 156 -0.67 16.83 2.67
CA GLY A 156 -1.48 15.99 3.56
C GLY A 156 -1.11 14.51 3.45
N LEU A 157 -1.64 13.68 4.34
CA LEU A 157 -1.27 12.29 4.51
C LEU A 157 -2.48 11.36 4.53
N ILE A 158 -2.35 10.20 3.92
CA ILE A 158 -3.19 9.03 4.16
C ILE A 158 -2.28 7.97 4.80
N VAL A 159 -2.68 7.42 5.94
CA VAL A 159 -1.80 6.56 6.73
C VAL A 159 -2.49 5.25 7.09
N SER A 160 -1.87 4.13 6.69
CA SER A 160 -2.08 2.82 7.28
C SER A 160 -1.01 2.59 8.34
N THR A 161 -1.40 2.14 9.53
CA THR A 161 -0.47 1.97 10.66
C THR A 161 -0.89 0.79 11.54
N ARG A 162 0.09 0.13 12.16
CA ARG A 162 -0.10 -0.86 13.21
C ARG A 162 -0.06 -0.27 14.62
N MET A 163 0.30 1.01 14.75
CA MET A 163 0.35 1.65 16.08
C MET A 163 -1.02 1.64 16.75
N PRO A 164 -1.10 1.31 18.04
CA PRO A 164 -2.29 1.54 18.85
C PRO A 164 -2.71 3.03 18.85
N ASP A 165 -3.99 3.31 19.13
CA ASP A 165 -4.49 4.70 19.15
C ASP A 165 -3.77 5.55 20.20
N GLU A 166 -3.42 4.95 21.35
CA GLU A 166 -2.70 5.59 22.44
C GLU A 166 -1.30 6.06 22.02
N GLU A 167 -0.65 5.31 21.13
CA GLU A 167 0.69 5.63 20.61
C GLU A 167 0.63 6.52 19.37
N ALA A 168 -0.49 6.57 18.66
CA ALA A 168 -0.62 7.30 17.41
C ALA A 168 -0.99 8.79 17.57
N GLY A 169 -1.27 9.25 18.80
CA GLY A 169 -1.71 10.63 19.11
C GLY A 169 -0.75 11.72 18.61
N TRP A 170 0.56 11.45 18.54
CA TRP A 170 1.57 12.37 18.02
C TRP A 170 1.32 12.81 16.56
N MET A 171 0.53 12.05 15.79
CA MET A 171 0.20 12.42 14.40
C MET A 171 -0.59 13.75 14.34
N LEU A 172 -1.27 14.14 15.42
CA LEU A 172 -1.94 15.44 15.52
C LEU A 172 -0.95 16.61 15.54
N ASP A 173 0.26 16.39 16.05
CA ASP A 173 1.32 17.40 16.11
C ASP A 173 2.00 17.64 14.75
N LEU A 174 1.71 16.81 13.74
CA LEU A 174 2.19 17.04 12.37
C LEU A 174 1.62 18.32 11.73
N HIS A 175 0.50 18.85 12.29
CA HIS A 175 -0.21 20.03 11.77
C HIS A 175 -0.50 19.92 10.26
N LYS A 176 -0.80 18.72 9.79
CA LYS A 176 -1.15 18.40 8.40
C LYS A 176 -2.51 17.73 8.35
N PRO A 177 -3.33 17.99 7.32
CA PRO A 177 -4.49 17.17 7.04
C PRO A 177 -4.09 15.70 6.93
N LEU A 178 -4.80 14.85 7.65
CA LEU A 178 -4.50 13.43 7.80
C LEU A 178 -5.79 12.59 7.72
N VAL A 179 -5.71 11.42 7.08
CA VAL A 179 -6.77 10.40 7.06
C VAL A 179 -6.15 9.05 7.43
N LEU A 180 -6.78 8.31 8.35
CA LEU A 180 -6.34 6.97 8.73
C LEU A 180 -7.10 5.90 7.93
N LEU A 181 -6.38 4.86 7.50
CA LEU A 181 -6.96 3.67 6.84
C LEU A 181 -7.27 2.56 7.86
N ARG A 182 -7.95 2.94 8.94
CA ARG A 182 -8.46 2.04 9.98
C ARG A 182 -9.40 2.78 10.90
N ARG A 183 -10.23 2.06 11.63
CA ARG A 183 -11.01 2.65 12.72
C ARG A 183 -10.08 3.11 13.86
N SER A 184 -10.19 4.36 14.29
CA SER A 184 -9.41 4.96 15.39
C SER A 184 -10.33 5.82 16.28
N PRO A 185 -11.16 5.21 17.13
CA PRO A 185 -12.13 5.97 17.93
C PRO A 185 -11.49 6.88 18.99
N GLY A 186 -10.25 6.61 19.37
CA GLY A 186 -9.49 7.44 20.32
C GLY A 186 -8.87 8.69 19.72
N LEU A 187 -8.92 8.89 18.39
CA LEU A 187 -8.27 10.02 17.71
C LEU A 187 -9.30 10.85 16.92
N PRO A 188 -9.28 12.19 17.03
CA PRO A 188 -10.13 13.07 16.24
C PRO A 188 -9.60 13.23 14.81
N ILE A 189 -9.32 12.13 14.12
CA ILE A 189 -8.77 12.07 12.77
C ILE A 189 -9.79 11.39 11.86
N PRO A 190 -10.12 11.98 10.69
CA PRO A 190 -10.93 11.30 9.67
C PRO A 190 -10.36 9.93 9.36
N SER A 191 -11.23 8.94 9.24
CA SER A 191 -10.77 7.58 9.01
C SER A 191 -11.71 6.80 8.09
N VAL A 192 -11.14 5.82 7.39
CA VAL A 192 -11.85 4.94 6.46
C VAL A 192 -11.44 3.52 6.75
N GLY A 193 -12.38 2.59 6.70
CA GLY A 193 -12.09 1.18 6.92
C GLY A 193 -13.24 0.27 6.52
N ILE A 194 -13.19 -0.94 7.02
CA ILE A 194 -14.17 -2.01 6.81
C ILE A 194 -14.66 -2.51 8.17
N ASP A 195 -15.84 -3.12 8.20
CA ASP A 195 -16.28 -3.87 9.37
C ASP A 195 -15.57 -5.24 9.41
N ASN A 196 -14.42 -5.26 10.12
CA ASN A 196 -13.60 -6.47 10.27
C ASN A 196 -14.32 -7.58 11.04
N ARG A 197 -15.13 -7.23 12.05
CA ARG A 197 -15.91 -8.20 12.84
C ARG A 197 -16.95 -8.88 11.95
N LEU A 198 -17.70 -8.10 11.18
CA LEU A 198 -18.68 -8.64 10.23
C LEU A 198 -18.00 -9.50 9.16
N SER A 199 -16.81 -9.12 8.67
CA SER A 199 -16.07 -9.88 7.65
C SER A 199 -15.85 -11.34 8.04
N THR A 200 -15.34 -11.58 9.23
CA THR A 200 -15.05 -12.94 9.71
C THR A 200 -16.27 -13.64 10.29
N TYR A 201 -17.24 -12.89 10.82
CA TYR A 201 -18.55 -13.44 11.16
C TYR A 201 -19.22 -14.08 9.93
N MET A 202 -19.19 -13.41 8.77
CA MET A 202 -19.74 -13.93 7.51
C MET A 202 -19.02 -15.21 7.06
N LEU A 203 -17.68 -15.25 7.19
CA LEU A 203 -16.90 -16.46 6.86
C LEU A 203 -17.24 -17.63 7.78
N ALA A 204 -17.30 -17.38 9.09
CA ALA A 204 -17.68 -18.40 10.08
C ALA A 204 -19.11 -18.92 9.82
N ARG A 205 -20.04 -18.02 9.53
CA ARG A 205 -21.42 -18.38 9.20
C ARG A 205 -21.50 -19.22 7.92
N HIS A 206 -20.73 -18.88 6.89
CA HIS A 206 -20.63 -19.67 5.67
C HIS A 206 -20.13 -21.09 5.96
N LEU A 207 -19.07 -21.23 6.75
CA LEU A 207 -18.52 -22.53 7.13
C LEU A 207 -19.47 -23.34 8.00
N LEU A 208 -20.18 -22.72 8.95
CA LEU A 208 -21.24 -23.39 9.72
C LEU A 208 -22.39 -23.89 8.84
N ASN A 209 -22.80 -23.11 7.84
CA ASN A 209 -23.85 -23.53 6.88
C ASN A 209 -23.42 -24.71 6.00
N LEU A 210 -22.10 -24.90 5.84
CA LEU A 210 -21.52 -26.08 5.19
C LEU A 210 -21.34 -27.27 6.14
N GLY A 211 -21.75 -27.15 7.42
CA GLY A 211 -21.70 -28.22 8.42
C GLY A 211 -20.37 -28.35 9.16
N HIS A 212 -19.43 -27.44 8.99
CA HIS A 212 -18.16 -27.46 9.73
C HIS A 212 -18.38 -27.15 11.22
N THR A 213 -17.83 -27.99 12.10
CA THR A 213 -17.91 -27.81 13.57
C THR A 213 -16.56 -27.61 14.25
N ARG A 214 -15.46 -27.96 13.57
CA ARG A 214 -14.08 -27.69 14.03
C ARG A 214 -13.45 -26.67 13.10
N ILE A 215 -13.52 -25.40 13.50
CA ILE A 215 -13.05 -24.25 12.72
C ILE A 215 -11.89 -23.60 13.48
N ALA A 216 -10.79 -23.38 12.76
CA ALA A 216 -9.65 -22.64 13.28
C ALA A 216 -9.55 -21.26 12.63
N TYR A 217 -8.92 -20.33 13.34
CA TYR A 217 -8.51 -19.04 12.80
C TYR A 217 -6.98 -18.96 12.79
N LEU A 218 -6.41 -18.61 11.66
CA LEU A 218 -4.97 -18.39 11.50
C LEU A 218 -4.72 -16.89 11.33
N GLY A 219 -4.39 -16.24 12.44
CA GLY A 219 -4.18 -14.81 12.56
C GLY A 219 -2.72 -14.39 12.51
N PHE A 220 -2.49 -13.12 12.81
CA PHE A 220 -1.14 -12.57 12.88
C PHE A 220 -1.06 -11.43 13.89
N GLY A 221 -0.16 -11.57 14.86
CA GLY A 221 0.29 -10.55 15.79
C GLY A 221 -0.76 -9.76 16.57
N PRO A 222 -0.32 -8.87 17.43
CA PRO A 222 -1.16 -7.93 18.15
C PRO A 222 -1.54 -6.76 17.22
N ALA A 223 -2.61 -6.93 16.45
CA ALA A 223 -3.16 -5.85 15.65
C ALA A 223 -4.65 -5.76 15.95
N ARG A 224 -5.17 -4.59 16.23
CA ARG A 224 -6.60 -4.34 16.47
C ARG A 224 -7.50 -4.99 15.41
N VAL A 225 -7.09 -4.89 14.14
CA VAL A 225 -7.79 -5.54 13.01
C VAL A 225 -7.87 -7.06 13.20
N ASN A 226 -6.81 -7.67 13.74
CA ASN A 226 -6.78 -9.10 14.03
C ASN A 226 -7.75 -9.46 15.17
N ASP A 227 -7.77 -8.65 16.22
CA ASP A 227 -8.68 -8.87 17.34
C ASP A 227 -10.15 -8.74 16.93
N GLU A 228 -10.49 -7.69 16.15
CA GLU A 228 -11.83 -7.51 15.58
C GLU A 228 -12.25 -8.71 14.71
N ARG A 229 -11.33 -9.27 13.91
CA ARG A 229 -11.58 -10.47 13.09
C ARG A 229 -11.76 -11.73 13.94
N ILE A 230 -10.95 -11.91 14.98
CA ILE A 230 -11.10 -13.03 15.92
C ILE A 230 -12.46 -12.94 16.63
N GLU A 231 -12.84 -11.77 17.11
CA GLU A 231 -14.13 -11.54 17.77
C GLU A 231 -15.30 -11.89 16.85
N GLY A 232 -15.29 -11.44 15.59
CA GLY A 232 -16.36 -11.74 14.65
C GLY A 232 -16.55 -13.24 14.40
N ALA A 233 -15.47 -13.99 14.24
CA ALA A 233 -15.54 -15.44 14.08
C ALA A 233 -16.02 -16.13 15.38
N ARG A 234 -15.53 -15.69 16.56
CA ARG A 234 -15.96 -16.22 17.87
C ARG A 234 -17.44 -16.00 18.13
N ASP A 235 -17.96 -14.82 17.84
CA ASP A 235 -19.38 -14.51 18.04
C ASP A 235 -20.27 -15.47 17.26
N CYS A 236 -19.93 -15.66 15.96
CA CYS A 236 -20.70 -16.55 15.11
C CYS A 236 -20.66 -18.01 15.61
N LEU A 237 -19.50 -18.50 16.06
CA LEU A 237 -19.34 -19.86 16.56
C LEU A 237 -20.03 -20.06 17.92
N ALA A 238 -19.96 -19.05 18.80
CA ALA A 238 -20.61 -19.08 20.10
C ALA A 238 -22.15 -19.22 19.99
N GLU A 239 -22.77 -18.59 18.97
CA GLU A 239 -24.20 -18.77 18.68
C GLU A 239 -24.58 -20.24 18.36
N ALA A 240 -23.59 -21.00 17.83
CA ALA A 240 -23.76 -22.43 17.54
C ALA A 240 -23.26 -23.34 18.69
N GLY A 241 -22.83 -22.77 19.83
CA GLY A 241 -22.25 -23.53 20.95
C GLY A 241 -20.86 -24.08 20.69
N LEU A 242 -20.16 -23.52 19.71
CA LEU A 242 -18.80 -23.96 19.28
C LEU A 242 -17.73 -22.96 19.75
N THR A 243 -16.48 -23.44 19.78
CA THR A 243 -15.31 -22.65 20.13
C THR A 243 -14.42 -22.44 18.89
N LEU A 244 -13.62 -21.36 18.91
CA LEU A 244 -12.66 -21.04 17.86
C LEU A 244 -11.23 -21.33 18.35
N ASP A 245 -10.53 -22.22 17.67
CA ASP A 245 -9.09 -22.42 17.87
C ASP A 245 -8.33 -21.31 17.14
N VAL A 246 -7.44 -20.61 17.85
CA VAL A 246 -6.68 -19.48 17.29
C VAL A 246 -5.21 -19.84 17.20
N TYR A 247 -4.63 -19.68 16.01
CA TYR A 247 -3.21 -19.88 15.71
C TYR A 247 -2.60 -18.55 15.23
N ASP A 248 -1.30 -18.37 15.48
CA ASP A 248 -0.55 -17.18 15.01
C ASP A 248 0.38 -17.57 13.85
N ALA A 249 0.25 -16.90 12.72
CA ALA A 249 1.13 -17.03 11.57
C ALA A 249 2.43 -16.22 11.71
N HIS A 250 2.48 -15.28 12.67
CA HIS A 250 3.60 -14.37 12.95
C HIS A 250 3.89 -13.29 11.90
N ALA A 251 3.33 -13.38 10.71
CA ALA A 251 3.40 -12.34 9.67
C ALA A 251 2.21 -12.48 8.70
N PRO A 252 1.75 -11.38 8.04
CA PRO A 252 0.59 -11.42 7.15
C PRO A 252 0.96 -11.82 5.72
N THR A 253 1.87 -12.77 5.54
CA THR A 253 2.44 -13.18 4.26
C THR A 253 2.13 -14.63 3.89
N ALA A 254 2.31 -14.98 2.61
CA ALA A 254 2.11 -16.36 2.14
C ALA A 254 3.11 -17.32 2.79
N GLU A 255 4.38 -16.95 2.94
CA GLU A 255 5.40 -17.76 3.59
C GLU A 255 5.06 -18.04 5.06
N ALA A 256 4.39 -17.11 5.73
CA ALA A 256 3.92 -17.32 7.10
C ALA A 256 2.77 -18.34 7.15
N GLY A 257 1.86 -18.27 6.20
CA GLY A 257 0.80 -19.27 6.01
C GLY A 257 1.36 -20.67 5.76
N GLU A 258 2.36 -20.81 4.88
CA GLU A 258 3.08 -22.04 4.63
C GLU A 258 3.67 -22.62 5.93
N ARG A 259 4.45 -21.83 6.66
CA ARG A 259 5.10 -22.26 7.92
C ARG A 259 4.10 -22.67 9.00
N ALA A 260 2.94 -22.03 9.07
CA ALA A 260 1.92 -22.33 10.07
C ALA A 260 1.12 -23.60 9.77
N CYS A 261 1.03 -24.02 8.51
CA CYS A 261 0.16 -25.10 8.04
C CYS A 261 0.38 -26.41 8.79
N SER A 262 1.63 -26.89 8.91
CA SER A 262 1.94 -28.15 9.59
C SER A 262 1.47 -28.16 11.04
N ARG A 263 1.65 -27.05 11.79
CA ARG A 263 1.20 -26.90 13.18
C ARG A 263 -0.33 -26.98 13.29
N VAL A 264 -1.06 -26.38 12.34
CA VAL A 264 -2.52 -26.40 12.32
C VAL A 264 -3.07 -27.76 11.90
N MET A 265 -2.49 -28.37 10.86
CA MET A 265 -3.04 -29.57 10.20
C MET A 265 -2.60 -30.90 10.82
N LEU A 266 -1.42 -30.94 11.44
CA LEU A 266 -0.85 -32.14 12.06
C LEU A 266 -1.03 -32.19 13.59
N GLY A 267 -1.71 -31.19 14.15
CA GLY A 267 -2.06 -31.14 15.56
C GLY A 267 -3.10 -32.20 15.95
N PRO A 268 -3.29 -32.45 17.28
CA PRO A 268 -4.20 -33.49 17.78
C PRO A 268 -5.67 -33.25 17.44
N GLN A 269 -6.05 -32.01 17.20
CA GLN A 269 -7.42 -31.62 16.83
C GLN A 269 -7.41 -30.89 15.48
N ARG A 270 -7.22 -31.67 14.42
CA ARG A 270 -7.19 -31.10 13.07
C ARG A 270 -8.51 -30.39 12.74
N PRO A 271 -8.48 -29.11 12.32
CA PRO A 271 -9.69 -28.39 11.92
C PRO A 271 -10.25 -28.94 10.60
N GLN A 272 -11.57 -28.82 10.44
CA GLN A 272 -12.26 -29.07 9.17
C GLN A 272 -12.22 -27.84 8.24
N ALA A 273 -12.07 -26.65 8.84
CA ALA A 273 -11.97 -25.41 8.09
C ALA A 273 -11.05 -24.43 8.80
N VAL A 274 -10.38 -23.56 8.00
CA VAL A 274 -9.47 -22.52 8.49
C VAL A 274 -9.91 -21.18 7.92
N ILE A 275 -10.16 -20.22 8.81
CA ILE A 275 -10.33 -18.80 8.47
C ILE A 275 -8.96 -18.14 8.60
N CYS A 276 -8.40 -17.66 7.53
CA CYS A 276 -7.12 -16.95 7.53
C CYS A 276 -7.32 -15.44 7.68
N TYR A 277 -6.39 -14.77 8.38
CA TYR A 277 -6.39 -13.33 8.57
C TYR A 277 -6.51 -12.56 7.24
N ASN A 278 -5.75 -12.99 6.22
CA ASN A 278 -5.83 -12.41 4.89
C ASN A 278 -5.65 -13.49 3.80
N ASP A 279 -5.85 -13.09 2.54
CA ASP A 279 -5.72 -13.99 1.40
C ASP A 279 -4.29 -14.51 1.20
N LEU A 280 -3.26 -13.71 1.53
CA LEU A 280 -1.88 -14.16 1.40
C LEU A 280 -1.57 -15.33 2.33
N ILE A 281 -1.93 -15.23 3.61
CA ILE A 281 -1.82 -16.35 4.57
C ILE A 281 -2.60 -17.55 4.05
N ALA A 282 -3.84 -17.34 3.54
CA ALA A 282 -4.67 -18.43 3.02
C ALA A 282 -4.00 -19.14 1.84
N LEU A 283 -3.45 -18.41 0.89
CA LEU A 283 -2.77 -18.97 -0.29
C LEU A 283 -1.53 -19.78 0.10
N GLY A 284 -0.72 -19.26 1.02
CA GLY A 284 0.44 -19.98 1.54
C GLY A 284 0.04 -21.26 2.29
N PHE A 285 -0.99 -21.16 3.14
CA PHE A 285 -1.55 -22.32 3.84
C PHE A 285 -2.06 -23.39 2.88
N MET A 286 -2.82 -23.01 1.84
CA MET A 286 -3.34 -23.93 0.83
C MET A 286 -2.23 -24.64 0.07
N LYS A 287 -1.19 -23.91 -0.32
CA LYS A 287 -0.01 -24.46 -1.00
C LYS A 287 0.65 -25.56 -0.15
N GLU A 288 0.91 -25.26 1.12
CA GLU A 288 1.59 -26.21 2.01
C GLU A 288 0.67 -27.39 2.38
N ALA A 289 -0.63 -27.15 2.60
CA ALA A 289 -1.59 -28.24 2.84
C ALA A 289 -1.61 -29.24 1.67
N ALA A 290 -1.61 -28.75 0.44
CA ALA A 290 -1.50 -29.61 -0.75
C ALA A 290 -0.16 -30.36 -0.81
N SER A 291 0.95 -29.71 -0.45
CA SER A 291 2.29 -30.32 -0.38
C SER A 291 2.35 -31.45 0.66
N LEU A 292 1.62 -31.31 1.76
CA LEU A 292 1.47 -32.33 2.80
C LEU A 292 0.48 -33.45 2.43
N GLY A 293 -0.12 -33.40 1.24
CA GLY A 293 -1.03 -34.42 0.72
C GLY A 293 -2.51 -34.23 1.09
N PHE A 294 -2.88 -33.09 1.70
CA PHE A 294 -4.28 -32.76 1.96
C PHE A 294 -4.98 -32.30 0.67
N ARG A 295 -6.18 -32.80 0.46
CA ARG A 295 -7.04 -32.37 -0.65
C ARG A 295 -7.88 -31.17 -0.21
N LEU A 296 -7.82 -30.10 -0.97
CA LEU A 296 -8.64 -28.91 -0.74
C LEU A 296 -9.77 -28.85 -1.79
N PRO A 297 -11.01 -28.64 -1.38
CA PRO A 297 -11.51 -28.40 -0.02
C PRO A 297 -11.91 -29.67 0.78
N GLN A 298 -11.71 -30.90 0.26
CA GLN A 298 -12.27 -32.13 0.79
C GLN A 298 -11.76 -32.48 2.20
N ASP A 299 -10.47 -32.26 2.48
CA ASP A 299 -9.85 -32.59 3.78
C ASP A 299 -9.82 -31.37 4.71
N VAL A 300 -9.83 -30.15 4.14
CA VAL A 300 -9.93 -28.88 4.85
C VAL A 300 -10.44 -27.76 3.93
N SER A 301 -11.47 -27.06 4.38
CA SER A 301 -11.94 -25.82 3.75
C SER A 301 -11.07 -24.63 4.19
N VAL A 302 -10.74 -23.71 3.28
CA VAL A 302 -9.90 -22.53 3.58
C VAL A 302 -10.59 -21.26 3.09
N THR A 303 -10.58 -20.23 3.95
CA THR A 303 -11.09 -18.90 3.59
C THR A 303 -10.07 -17.82 3.89
N GLY A 304 -10.15 -16.71 3.16
CA GLY A 304 -9.32 -15.52 3.36
C GLY A 304 -10.13 -14.25 3.53
N VAL A 305 -9.44 -13.12 3.58
CA VAL A 305 -9.98 -11.75 3.56
C VAL A 305 -9.11 -10.93 2.64
N ASP A 306 -9.65 -9.97 1.93
CA ASP A 306 -9.09 -8.93 1.06
C ASP A 306 -9.55 -9.04 -0.40
N ASN A 307 -9.93 -10.24 -0.88
CA ASN A 307 -10.29 -10.52 -2.27
C ASN A 307 -9.17 -10.10 -3.24
N VAL A 308 -7.91 -10.51 -2.94
CA VAL A 308 -6.80 -10.24 -3.85
C VAL A 308 -6.90 -11.06 -5.14
N PRO A 309 -6.42 -10.54 -6.29
CA PRO A 309 -6.53 -11.23 -7.58
C PRO A 309 -5.95 -12.66 -7.59
N TYR A 310 -4.89 -12.90 -6.84
CA TYR A 310 -4.25 -14.23 -6.76
C TYR A 310 -5.19 -15.32 -6.24
N GLY A 311 -6.15 -14.98 -5.37
CA GLY A 311 -7.14 -15.92 -4.85
C GLY A 311 -8.07 -16.48 -5.91
N GLU A 312 -8.40 -15.71 -6.95
CA GLU A 312 -9.22 -16.16 -8.07
C GLU A 312 -8.50 -17.19 -8.96
N TYR A 313 -7.19 -17.00 -9.15
CA TYR A 313 -6.36 -17.87 -9.99
C TYR A 313 -5.75 -19.05 -9.23
N ALA A 314 -5.96 -19.17 -7.93
CA ALA A 314 -5.51 -20.32 -7.15
C ALA A 314 -6.30 -21.60 -7.51
N ALA A 315 -5.74 -22.76 -7.25
CA ALA A 315 -6.38 -24.03 -7.46
C ALA A 315 -6.39 -24.87 -6.15
N PRO A 316 -7.55 -24.96 -5.48
CA PRO A 316 -8.85 -24.38 -5.79
C PRO A 316 -8.90 -22.86 -5.59
N ALA A 317 -9.79 -22.14 -6.33
CA ALA A 317 -9.98 -20.70 -6.19
C ALA A 317 -10.48 -20.35 -4.76
N LEU A 318 -9.90 -19.31 -4.15
CA LEU A 318 -10.07 -18.97 -2.74
C LEU A 318 -11.41 -18.28 -2.45
N THR A 319 -12.21 -18.85 -1.55
CA THR A 319 -13.35 -18.20 -0.90
C THR A 319 -12.82 -17.11 0.05
N THR A 320 -13.31 -15.89 -0.07
CA THR A 320 -12.77 -14.74 0.65
C THR A 320 -13.84 -13.70 0.93
N VAL A 321 -13.47 -12.63 1.63
CA VAL A 321 -14.30 -11.44 1.81
C VAL A 321 -13.66 -10.28 1.05
N ASP A 322 -14.45 -9.65 0.16
CA ASP A 322 -14.08 -8.40 -0.49
C ASP A 322 -14.25 -7.24 0.49
N ILE A 323 -13.16 -6.60 0.81
CA ILE A 323 -13.09 -5.44 1.70
C ILE A 323 -13.04 -4.11 0.93
N GLN A 324 -13.25 -4.15 -0.39
CA GLN A 324 -13.36 -2.98 -1.25
C GLN A 324 -12.15 -2.03 -1.20
N SER A 325 -10.94 -2.60 -1.24
CA SER A 325 -9.67 -1.88 -1.03
C SER A 325 -9.50 -0.65 -1.93
N GLU A 326 -9.91 -0.74 -3.21
CA GLU A 326 -9.83 0.38 -4.17
C GLU A 326 -10.76 1.52 -3.76
N ASN A 327 -12.01 1.21 -3.37
CA ASN A 327 -12.99 2.19 -2.88
C ASN A 327 -12.52 2.86 -1.58
N MET A 328 -11.86 2.09 -0.68
CA MET A 328 -11.26 2.66 0.53
C MET A 328 -10.22 3.73 0.19
N GLY A 329 -9.36 3.47 -0.79
CA GLY A 329 -8.38 4.44 -1.27
C GLY A 329 -9.03 5.69 -1.87
N GLU A 330 -10.08 5.53 -2.67
CA GLU A 330 -10.84 6.65 -3.27
C GLU A 330 -11.47 7.54 -2.19
N LEU A 331 -12.15 6.92 -1.22
CA LEU A 331 -12.81 7.67 -0.15
C LEU A 331 -11.80 8.35 0.77
N ALA A 332 -10.70 7.68 1.11
CA ALA A 332 -9.64 8.27 1.93
C ALA A 332 -9.04 9.53 1.26
N MET A 333 -8.76 9.46 -0.04
CA MET A 333 -8.26 10.60 -0.80
C MET A 333 -9.32 11.72 -0.89
N THR A 334 -10.59 11.39 -1.11
CA THR A 334 -11.68 12.38 -1.13
C THR A 334 -11.78 13.12 0.20
N LYS A 335 -11.78 12.39 1.34
CA LYS A 335 -11.77 13.02 2.67
C LYS A 335 -10.53 13.90 2.88
N LEU A 336 -9.36 13.49 2.39
CA LEU A 336 -8.15 14.30 2.51
C LEU A 336 -8.22 15.58 1.68
N ILE A 337 -8.75 15.52 0.45
CA ILE A 337 -8.96 16.71 -0.40
C ILE A 337 -9.95 17.67 0.28
N ASP A 338 -11.01 17.16 0.90
CA ASP A 338 -11.96 17.99 1.66
C ASP A 338 -11.28 18.66 2.85
N ALA A 339 -10.44 17.93 3.59
CA ALA A 339 -9.67 18.49 4.70
C ALA A 339 -8.68 19.58 4.24
N LEU A 340 -8.00 19.39 3.09
CA LEU A 340 -7.13 20.38 2.46
C LEU A 340 -7.88 21.65 2.00
N ALA A 341 -9.18 21.53 1.76
CA ALA A 341 -10.08 22.63 1.44
C ALA A 341 -10.73 23.27 2.68
N GLY A 342 -10.35 22.84 3.89
CA GLY A 342 -10.90 23.33 5.17
C GLY A 342 -12.25 22.72 5.54
N ARG A 343 -12.69 21.68 4.86
CA ARG A 343 -13.91 20.90 5.15
C ARG A 343 -13.56 19.63 5.90
N THR A 344 -13.25 19.73 7.18
CA THR A 344 -12.86 18.57 7.99
C THR A 344 -14.07 17.92 8.64
N ASP A 345 -14.23 16.62 8.41
CA ASP A 345 -15.15 15.75 9.13
C ASP A 345 -14.34 14.60 9.74
N ALA A 346 -14.19 14.60 11.07
CA ALA A 346 -13.44 13.59 11.82
C ALA A 346 -14.20 12.24 11.92
N SER A 347 -15.23 12.02 11.10
CA SER A 347 -16.01 10.80 11.13
C SER A 347 -15.25 9.58 10.60
N TYR A 348 -15.56 8.43 11.16
CA TYR A 348 -15.21 7.12 10.61
C TYR A 348 -16.21 6.74 9.52
N SER A 349 -15.73 6.44 8.33
CA SER A 349 -16.52 5.87 7.24
C SER A 349 -16.14 4.40 7.05
N THR A 350 -17.14 3.55 7.02
CA THR A 350 -16.96 2.09 6.88
C THR A 350 -17.67 1.56 5.64
N PHE A 351 -17.05 0.59 4.99
CA PHE A 351 -17.67 -0.21 3.93
C PHE A 351 -18.23 -1.51 4.53
N GLU A 352 -19.32 -2.01 3.95
CA GLU A 352 -19.81 -3.35 4.24
C GLU A 352 -18.98 -4.39 3.49
N PRO A 353 -18.48 -5.45 4.19
CA PRO A 353 -17.78 -6.54 3.55
C PRO A 353 -18.72 -7.38 2.66
N ARG A 354 -18.17 -8.02 1.64
CA ARG A 354 -18.90 -8.89 0.72
C ARG A 354 -18.29 -10.27 0.68
N LEU A 355 -19.03 -11.29 1.02
CA LEU A 355 -18.58 -12.69 0.89
C LEU A 355 -18.50 -13.09 -0.59
N ILE A 356 -17.34 -13.60 -1.01
CA ILE A 356 -17.07 -14.13 -2.34
C ILE A 356 -16.82 -15.63 -2.21
N VAL A 357 -17.81 -16.43 -2.49
CA VAL A 357 -17.72 -17.89 -2.43
C VAL A 357 -17.08 -18.42 -3.69
N ARG A 358 -16.04 -19.23 -3.54
CA ARG A 358 -15.32 -19.91 -4.62
C ARG A 358 -15.14 -21.40 -4.27
N ALA A 359 -14.09 -22.04 -4.79
CA ALA A 359 -13.89 -23.48 -4.75
C ALA A 359 -13.08 -23.99 -3.54
N SER A 360 -12.55 -23.13 -2.66
CA SER A 360 -11.74 -23.53 -1.51
C SER A 360 -12.55 -23.97 -0.28
N THR A 361 -13.89 -23.99 -0.39
CA THR A 361 -14.82 -24.45 0.65
C THR A 361 -15.81 -25.45 0.08
N ALA A 362 -16.14 -26.51 0.84
CA ALA A 362 -17.14 -27.51 0.52
C ALA A 362 -17.89 -27.98 1.79
N PRO A 363 -19.02 -28.69 1.65
CA PRO A 363 -19.68 -29.31 2.80
C PRO A 363 -18.72 -30.17 3.64
N ALA A 364 -18.90 -30.13 4.95
CA ALA A 364 -18.12 -30.97 5.86
C ALA A 364 -18.36 -32.46 5.56
N ALA A 365 -17.27 -33.25 5.54
CA ALA A 365 -17.32 -34.68 5.34
C ALA A 365 -17.73 -35.42 6.65
#